data_2acad4997af3460f7b9576e342d926a4
#
_entry.id   2acad4997af3460f7b9576e342d926a4
#
_cell.length_a   1.000
_cell.length_b   1.000
_cell.length_c   1.000
_cell.angle_alpha   90.00
_cell.angle_beta   90.00
_cell.angle_gamma   90.00
#
_symmetry.space_group_name_H-M   'P 1'
#
loop_
_entity.id
_entity.type
_entity.pdbx_description
1 polymer ?
#
loop_
_entity_poly.entity_id
_entity_poly.type
_entity_poly.pdbx_seq_one_letter_code
_entity_poly.pdbx_strand_id
1 'polypeptide(L)'
;GATGTGKTKTIQTLSEKLSENGVSVLMMDIKGDFSGIAEPGVSNQKITDRVTAIGNTWNPKAYPVELMSISSQDGVRLRATVTEFGPVLISKILDLNDTQEGVVAMVFKFCDDQNLGLVDLPDFKKVLQFLTNEGKDTFEKEYGAVSPATVGTILRKVVELEQQGADLFFGETSFNVNDLLRKDENGYGYINIVRLTDIQDKPKLFSTFMLSLLAEVYAKFPERGDVEQPELIIFLDEAHLIFDSATKALKDQLESIIKLIRSKGVGIFFCTQNPNDIPESILAQLGLKVQHALRAFTAKDRQAIKLVAQNYPETSFYQVEDLITQLGIGEAFVTALNEKGIPTPLVH
;
A
#
# COMPACT_ATOMS: atom_id res chain seq x y z
N GLY A 1 -0.62 10.17 -14.17
CA GLY A 1 -1.33 10.39 -15.45
C GLY A 1 -2.82 10.53 -15.28
N ALA A 2 -3.51 11.23 -16.21
CA ALA A 2 -4.96 11.47 -16.13
C ALA A 2 -5.79 10.18 -16.23
N THR A 3 -7.07 10.26 -15.87
CA THR A 3 -8.02 9.14 -16.02
C THR A 3 -8.16 8.75 -17.49
N GLY A 4 -8.25 7.45 -17.78
CA GLY A 4 -8.44 6.91 -19.13
C GLY A 4 -7.21 6.97 -20.04
N THR A 5 -6.01 7.31 -19.53
CA THR A 5 -4.77 7.39 -20.32
C THR A 5 -4.01 6.07 -20.44
N GLY A 6 -4.43 5.00 -19.75
CA GLY A 6 -3.83 3.67 -19.86
C GLY A 6 -3.10 3.17 -18.61
N LYS A 7 -3.12 3.91 -17.48
CA LYS A 7 -2.42 3.49 -16.24
C LYS A 7 -2.74 2.06 -15.81
N THR A 8 -4.02 1.72 -15.68
CA THR A 8 -4.45 0.36 -15.27
C THR A 8 -3.90 -0.71 -16.22
N LYS A 9 -3.91 -0.46 -17.54
CA LYS A 9 -3.35 -1.42 -18.51
C LYS A 9 -1.85 -1.57 -18.38
N THR A 10 -1.12 -0.50 -18.11
CA THR A 10 0.32 -0.55 -17.82
C THR A 10 0.61 -1.42 -16.59
N ILE A 11 -0.13 -1.22 -15.49
CA ILE A 11 0.00 -2.02 -14.27
C ILE A 11 -0.31 -3.48 -14.56
N GLN A 12 -1.42 -3.78 -15.26
CA GLN A 12 -1.77 -5.14 -15.64
C GLN A 12 -0.66 -5.80 -16.44
N THR A 13 -0.16 -5.14 -17.49
CA THR A 13 0.92 -5.69 -18.33
C THR A 13 2.22 -5.90 -17.56
N LEU A 14 2.59 -4.97 -16.68
CA LEU A 14 3.75 -5.14 -15.80
C LEU A 14 3.57 -6.34 -14.87
N SER A 15 2.39 -6.49 -14.27
CA SER A 15 2.09 -7.60 -13.37
C SER A 15 2.12 -8.95 -14.07
N GLU A 16 1.59 -9.02 -15.29
CA GLU A 16 1.69 -10.21 -16.15
C GLU A 16 3.16 -10.60 -16.39
N LYS A 17 3.99 -9.62 -16.78
CA LYS A 17 5.42 -9.86 -17.05
C LYS A 17 6.23 -10.19 -15.81
N LEU A 18 5.93 -9.57 -14.68
CA LEU A 18 6.53 -9.92 -13.39
C LEU A 18 6.19 -11.36 -12.99
N SER A 19 4.91 -11.73 -13.06
CA SER A 19 4.43 -13.08 -12.78
C SER A 19 5.14 -14.14 -13.66
N GLU A 20 5.22 -13.91 -14.99
CA GLU A 20 5.94 -14.77 -15.94
C GLU A 20 7.41 -14.97 -15.57
N ASN A 21 8.05 -13.99 -14.96
CA ASN A 21 9.42 -14.06 -14.49
C ASN A 21 9.55 -14.57 -13.05
N GLY A 22 8.49 -15.10 -12.47
CA GLY A 22 8.49 -15.67 -11.12
C GLY A 22 8.52 -14.63 -10.00
N VAL A 23 8.21 -13.37 -10.31
CA VAL A 23 8.07 -12.29 -9.31
C VAL A 23 6.61 -12.20 -8.87
N SER A 24 6.37 -12.28 -7.58
CA SER A 24 5.02 -12.12 -7.03
C SER A 24 4.60 -10.65 -7.02
N VAL A 25 3.30 -10.44 -7.17
CA VAL A 25 2.71 -9.10 -7.23
C VAL A 25 1.64 -8.97 -6.16
N LEU A 26 1.58 -7.82 -5.51
CA LEU A 26 0.49 -7.43 -4.63
C LEU A 26 -0.14 -6.14 -5.17
N MET A 27 -1.42 -6.18 -5.47
CA MET A 27 -2.17 -5.04 -6.04
C MET A 27 -3.22 -4.56 -5.06
N MET A 28 -3.26 -3.25 -4.81
CA MET A 28 -4.33 -2.59 -4.05
C MET A 28 -5.40 -2.11 -5.03
N ASP A 29 -6.48 -2.89 -5.16
CA ASP A 29 -7.52 -2.64 -6.16
C ASP A 29 -8.69 -1.84 -5.58
N ILE A 30 -8.60 -0.52 -5.67
CA ILE A 30 -9.61 0.41 -5.18
C ILE A 30 -10.77 0.57 -6.16
N LYS A 31 -10.52 0.37 -7.46
CA LYS A 31 -11.52 0.54 -8.52
C LYS A 31 -12.22 -0.73 -8.94
N GLY A 32 -11.65 -1.90 -8.60
CA GLY A 32 -12.19 -3.21 -8.97
C GLY A 32 -11.91 -3.59 -10.43
N ASP A 33 -10.86 -3.03 -11.05
CA ASP A 33 -10.57 -3.20 -12.48
C ASP A 33 -9.36 -4.10 -12.78
N PHE A 34 -8.75 -4.71 -11.75
CA PHE A 34 -7.59 -5.60 -11.93
C PHE A 34 -7.95 -7.10 -12.02
N SER A 35 -9.07 -7.53 -11.50
CA SER A 35 -9.46 -8.95 -11.42
C SER A 35 -9.50 -9.67 -12.78
N GLY A 36 -9.66 -8.94 -13.87
CA GLY A 36 -9.66 -9.49 -15.23
C GLY A 36 -8.36 -10.19 -15.66
N ILE A 37 -7.25 -10.03 -14.90
CA ILE A 37 -5.99 -10.76 -15.16
C ILE A 37 -6.14 -12.27 -14.91
N ALA A 38 -7.11 -12.68 -14.11
CA ALA A 38 -7.38 -14.08 -13.79
C ALA A 38 -7.87 -14.89 -15.01
N GLU A 39 -8.39 -14.24 -16.04
CA GLU A 39 -8.98 -14.89 -17.21
C GLU A 39 -8.26 -14.48 -18.51
N PRO A 40 -8.18 -15.37 -19.49
CA PRO A 40 -7.59 -15.03 -20.78
C PRO A 40 -8.39 -13.93 -21.48
N GLY A 41 -7.69 -12.93 -21.98
CA GLY A 41 -8.33 -11.85 -22.76
C GLY A 41 -8.96 -12.38 -24.06
N VAL A 42 -10.04 -11.72 -24.49
CA VAL A 42 -10.70 -12.03 -25.77
C VAL A 42 -10.20 -11.09 -26.85
N SER A 43 -9.74 -11.65 -27.99
CA SER A 43 -9.26 -10.88 -29.13
C SER A 43 -10.37 -10.01 -29.72
N ASN A 44 -10.00 -8.80 -30.11
CA ASN A 44 -10.84 -7.92 -30.90
C ASN A 44 -9.97 -7.05 -31.82
N GLN A 45 -10.61 -6.40 -32.81
CA GLN A 45 -9.89 -5.63 -33.84
C GLN A 45 -9.02 -4.54 -33.23
N LYS A 46 -9.45 -3.86 -32.18
CA LYS A 46 -8.67 -2.78 -31.52
C LYS A 46 -7.37 -3.32 -30.90
N ILE A 47 -7.42 -4.51 -30.28
CA ILE A 47 -6.23 -5.16 -29.72
C ILE A 47 -5.28 -5.53 -30.85
N THR A 48 -5.78 -6.18 -31.91
CA THR A 48 -4.99 -6.60 -33.06
C THR A 48 -4.28 -5.42 -33.73
N ASP A 49 -5.02 -4.33 -34.00
CA ASP A 49 -4.47 -3.13 -34.59
C ASP A 49 -3.39 -2.49 -33.72
N ARG A 50 -3.64 -2.40 -32.41
CA ARG A 50 -2.66 -1.84 -31.45
C ARG A 50 -1.39 -2.68 -31.37
N VAL A 51 -1.52 -3.99 -31.24
CA VAL A 51 -0.39 -4.92 -31.12
C VAL A 51 0.46 -4.88 -32.40
N THR A 52 -0.19 -4.84 -33.57
CA THR A 52 0.50 -4.68 -34.87
C THR A 52 1.23 -3.34 -34.93
N ALA A 53 0.59 -2.25 -34.54
CA ALA A 53 1.16 -0.90 -34.60
C ALA A 53 2.42 -0.74 -33.72
N ILE A 54 2.51 -1.46 -32.59
CA ILE A 54 3.68 -1.44 -31.70
C ILE A 54 4.68 -2.56 -31.98
N GLY A 55 4.48 -3.36 -33.03
CA GLY A 55 5.37 -4.46 -33.42
C GLY A 55 5.48 -5.58 -32.38
N ASN A 56 4.41 -5.85 -31.64
CA ASN A 56 4.39 -6.84 -30.57
C ASN A 56 3.52 -8.05 -30.95
N THR A 57 3.53 -9.10 -30.14
CA THR A 57 2.64 -10.26 -30.22
C THR A 57 1.74 -10.30 -29.00
N TRP A 58 0.49 -10.70 -29.17
CA TRP A 58 -0.48 -10.86 -28.09
C TRP A 58 -0.90 -12.32 -27.93
N ASN A 59 -0.56 -12.89 -26.80
CA ASN A 59 -0.92 -14.26 -26.43
C ASN A 59 -1.80 -14.20 -25.18
N PRO A 60 -3.14 -14.31 -25.30
CA PRO A 60 -4.03 -14.28 -24.16
C PRO A 60 -3.86 -15.52 -23.30
N LYS A 61 -3.67 -15.33 -22.01
CA LYS A 61 -3.60 -16.41 -21.03
C LYS A 61 -4.13 -15.95 -19.67
N ALA A 62 -4.50 -16.91 -18.83
CA ALA A 62 -4.77 -16.69 -17.42
C ALA A 62 -3.45 -16.61 -16.63
N TYR A 63 -3.49 -15.89 -15.52
CA TYR A 63 -2.38 -15.82 -14.56
C TYR A 63 -2.83 -16.35 -13.21
N PRO A 64 -1.91 -16.85 -12.36
CA PRO A 64 -2.26 -17.27 -11.01
C PRO A 64 -2.66 -16.06 -10.18
N VAL A 65 -3.95 -15.90 -9.92
CA VAL A 65 -4.52 -14.78 -9.17
C VAL A 65 -5.13 -15.27 -7.86
N GLU A 66 -4.89 -14.54 -6.77
CA GLU A 66 -5.62 -14.70 -5.53
C GLU A 66 -6.32 -13.41 -5.17
N LEU A 67 -7.65 -13.48 -4.98
CA LEU A 67 -8.45 -12.35 -4.52
C LEU A 67 -8.46 -12.31 -3.00
N MET A 68 -8.08 -11.19 -2.43
CA MET A 68 -7.96 -10.95 -1.00
C MET A 68 -8.87 -9.80 -0.56
N SER A 69 -9.22 -9.76 0.72
CA SER A 69 -10.10 -8.72 1.29
C SER A 69 -9.74 -8.41 2.74
N ILE A 70 -9.85 -7.13 3.09
CA ILE A 70 -9.78 -6.62 4.49
C ILE A 70 -11.15 -6.16 4.99
N SER A 71 -12.18 -6.27 4.17
CA SER A 71 -13.51 -5.72 4.37
C SER A 71 -14.58 -6.80 4.18
N SER A 72 -15.81 -6.42 3.90
CA SER A 72 -16.92 -7.35 3.62
C SER A 72 -16.88 -7.99 2.23
N GLN A 73 -15.93 -7.62 1.38
CA GLN A 73 -15.82 -8.20 0.03
C GLN A 73 -15.39 -9.67 0.06
N ASP A 74 -15.81 -10.42 -0.97
CA ASP A 74 -15.40 -11.81 -1.16
C ASP A 74 -13.90 -11.91 -1.46
N GLY A 75 -13.24 -12.92 -0.91
CA GLY A 75 -11.81 -13.17 -1.08
C GLY A 75 -11.20 -13.79 0.17
N VAL A 76 -9.93 -14.17 0.08
CA VAL A 76 -9.16 -14.61 1.24
C VAL A 76 -9.05 -13.45 2.23
N ARG A 77 -9.53 -13.68 3.45
CA ARG A 77 -9.55 -12.65 4.48
C ARG A 77 -8.14 -12.38 5.00
N LEU A 78 -7.70 -11.14 4.85
CA LEU A 78 -6.48 -10.64 5.48
C LEU A 78 -6.82 -10.12 6.87
N ARG A 79 -6.18 -10.67 7.89
CA ARG A 79 -6.36 -10.29 9.30
C ARG A 79 -5.01 -10.15 9.99
N ALA A 80 -5.00 -9.39 11.08
CA ALA A 80 -3.90 -9.35 12.02
C ALA A 80 -4.47 -9.35 13.45
N THR A 81 -3.79 -9.96 14.40
CA THR A 81 -4.17 -9.82 15.78
C THR A 81 -3.68 -8.48 16.35
N VAL A 82 -4.36 -7.97 17.37
CA VAL A 82 -3.92 -6.76 18.07
C VAL A 82 -2.53 -7.00 18.68
N THR A 83 -2.25 -8.21 19.18
CA THR A 83 -0.93 -8.60 19.71
C THR A 83 0.17 -8.43 18.65
N GLU A 84 -0.03 -8.95 17.43
CA GLU A 84 0.95 -8.84 16.34
C GLU A 84 1.15 -7.40 15.88
N PHE A 85 0.09 -6.61 15.91
CA PHE A 85 0.15 -5.19 15.59
C PHE A 85 1.05 -4.43 16.57
N GLY A 86 0.98 -4.79 17.83
CA GLY A 86 1.80 -4.25 18.90
C GLY A 86 1.42 -2.84 19.37
N PRO A 87 1.96 -2.40 20.51
CA PRO A 87 1.55 -1.15 21.15
C PRO A 87 1.90 0.09 20.32
N VAL A 88 3.02 0.08 19.61
CA VAL A 88 3.48 1.23 18.82
C VAL A 88 2.55 1.50 17.63
N LEU A 89 2.17 0.46 16.87
CA LEU A 89 1.31 0.62 15.72
C LEU A 89 -0.13 0.94 16.13
N ILE A 90 -0.65 0.29 17.19
CA ILE A 90 -1.97 0.62 17.76
C ILE A 90 -2.01 2.09 18.18
N SER A 91 -0.99 2.57 18.89
CA SER A 91 -0.92 3.98 19.31
C SER A 91 -0.95 4.95 18.13
N LYS A 92 -0.21 4.64 17.08
CA LYS A 92 -0.16 5.46 15.86
C LYS A 92 -1.50 5.50 15.11
N ILE A 93 -2.16 4.36 14.98
CA ILE A 93 -3.47 4.26 14.30
C ILE A 93 -4.54 5.02 15.05
N LEU A 94 -4.53 4.90 16.37
CA LEU A 94 -5.47 5.60 17.23
C LEU A 94 -5.10 7.08 17.42
N ASP A 95 -3.98 7.55 16.86
CA ASP A 95 -3.50 8.93 17.00
C ASP A 95 -3.43 9.36 18.49
N LEU A 96 -2.70 8.56 19.28
CA LEU A 96 -2.57 8.76 20.71
C LEU A 96 -1.46 9.76 21.02
N ASN A 97 -1.59 10.47 22.14
CA ASN A 97 -0.50 11.26 22.70
C ASN A 97 0.37 10.42 23.63
N ASP A 98 1.54 10.95 24.05
CA ASP A 98 2.54 10.24 24.86
C ASP A 98 1.95 9.57 26.12
N THR A 99 1.00 10.24 26.82
CA THR A 99 0.34 9.68 28.00
C THR A 99 -0.55 8.48 27.66
N GLN A 100 -1.27 8.56 26.55
CA GLN A 100 -2.14 7.48 26.07
C GLN A 100 -1.31 6.32 25.51
N GLU A 101 -0.21 6.59 24.81
CA GLU A 101 0.75 5.60 24.35
C GLU A 101 1.34 4.83 25.52
N GLY A 102 1.72 5.53 26.60
CA GLY A 102 2.19 4.90 27.84
C GLY A 102 1.17 3.91 28.41
N VAL A 103 -0.13 4.27 28.43
CA VAL A 103 -1.18 3.35 28.89
C VAL A 103 -1.30 2.13 27.98
N VAL A 104 -1.27 2.32 26.65
CA VAL A 104 -1.29 1.20 25.70
C VAL A 104 -0.09 0.28 25.90
N ALA A 105 1.13 0.83 26.06
CA ALA A 105 2.32 0.03 26.33
C ALA A 105 2.18 -0.80 27.62
N MET A 106 1.60 -0.22 28.69
CA MET A 106 1.33 -0.93 29.95
C MET A 106 0.29 -2.05 29.75
N VAL A 107 -0.74 -1.84 28.93
CA VAL A 107 -1.75 -2.87 28.59
C VAL A 107 -1.08 -4.07 27.94
N PHE A 108 -0.25 -3.84 26.91
CA PHE A 108 0.46 -4.92 26.23
C PHE A 108 1.41 -5.66 27.17
N LYS A 109 2.18 -4.92 27.98
CA LYS A 109 3.07 -5.51 29.00
C LYS A 109 2.30 -6.39 29.99
N PHE A 110 1.16 -5.91 30.49
CA PHE A 110 0.29 -6.67 31.38
C PHE A 110 -0.20 -7.97 30.69
N CYS A 111 -0.65 -7.87 29.44
CA CYS A 111 -1.11 -9.04 28.70
C CYS A 111 0.00 -10.06 28.49
N ASP A 112 1.21 -9.61 28.15
CA ASP A 112 2.39 -10.48 27.99
C ASP A 112 2.73 -11.19 29.32
N ASP A 113 2.76 -10.48 30.43
CA ASP A 113 3.09 -11.04 31.76
C ASP A 113 2.02 -12.04 32.24
N GLN A 114 0.78 -11.86 31.83
CA GLN A 114 -0.34 -12.76 32.17
C GLN A 114 -0.57 -13.85 31.11
N ASN A 115 0.22 -13.91 30.03
CA ASN A 115 0.04 -14.79 28.87
C ASN A 115 -1.36 -14.65 28.24
N LEU A 116 -1.87 -13.44 28.15
CA LEU A 116 -3.14 -13.09 27.50
C LEU A 116 -2.89 -12.59 26.09
N GLY A 117 -3.45 -13.27 25.09
CA GLY A 117 -3.45 -12.77 23.71
C GLY A 117 -4.51 -11.69 23.53
N LEU A 118 -4.14 -10.60 22.86
CA LEU A 118 -5.09 -9.61 22.35
C LEU A 118 -5.39 -9.98 20.88
N VAL A 119 -6.46 -10.73 20.67
CA VAL A 119 -6.80 -11.24 19.33
C VAL A 119 -7.47 -10.13 18.51
N ASP A 120 -8.44 -9.46 19.08
CA ASP A 120 -9.26 -8.46 18.38
C ASP A 120 -9.46 -7.17 19.20
N LEU A 121 -10.20 -6.21 18.64
CA LEU A 121 -10.50 -4.95 19.33
C LEU A 121 -11.41 -5.14 20.55
N PRO A 122 -12.39 -6.04 20.58
CA PRO A 122 -13.11 -6.41 21.80
C PRO A 122 -12.21 -6.84 22.96
N ASP A 123 -11.20 -7.70 22.71
CA ASP A 123 -10.22 -8.10 23.74
C ASP A 123 -9.48 -6.87 24.30
N PHE A 124 -8.96 -6.05 23.40
CA PHE A 124 -8.26 -4.82 23.80
C PHE A 124 -9.13 -3.88 24.63
N LYS A 125 -10.39 -3.67 24.23
CA LYS A 125 -11.36 -2.88 25.04
C LYS A 125 -11.62 -3.50 26.39
N LYS A 126 -11.76 -4.84 26.45
CA LYS A 126 -12.04 -5.55 27.69
C LYS A 126 -10.90 -5.37 28.70
N VAL A 127 -9.65 -5.51 28.25
CA VAL A 127 -8.48 -5.28 29.11
C VAL A 127 -8.43 -3.84 29.60
N LEU A 128 -8.61 -2.85 28.69
CA LEU A 128 -8.67 -1.43 29.10
C LEU A 128 -9.73 -1.16 30.17
N GLN A 129 -10.90 -1.77 30.07
CA GLN A 129 -11.97 -1.66 31.08
C GLN A 129 -11.59 -2.35 32.39
N PHE A 130 -11.00 -3.52 32.30
CA PHE A 130 -10.53 -4.29 33.48
C PHE A 130 -9.54 -3.47 34.31
N LEU A 131 -8.57 -2.79 33.69
CA LEU A 131 -7.55 -2.01 34.38
C LEU A 131 -8.09 -0.82 35.19
N THR A 132 -9.28 -0.33 34.87
CA THR A 132 -9.90 0.78 35.60
C THR A 132 -11.01 0.36 36.55
N ASN A 133 -11.38 -0.93 36.53
CA ASN A 133 -12.45 -1.49 37.36
C ASN A 133 -11.90 -2.62 38.27
N GLU A 134 -12.15 -3.87 37.89
CA GLU A 134 -11.89 -5.06 38.75
C GLU A 134 -10.39 -5.31 38.97
N GLY A 135 -9.56 -5.02 37.99
CA GLY A 135 -8.10 -5.21 38.02
C GLY A 135 -7.30 -4.03 38.55
N LYS A 136 -7.97 -2.93 38.93
CA LYS A 136 -7.33 -1.65 39.22
C LYS A 136 -6.21 -1.78 40.27
N ASP A 137 -6.53 -2.32 41.45
CA ASP A 137 -5.59 -2.38 42.58
C ASP A 137 -4.35 -3.25 42.27
N THR A 138 -4.57 -4.35 41.53
CA THR A 138 -3.48 -5.24 41.12
C THR A 138 -2.59 -4.58 40.07
N PHE A 139 -3.21 -3.91 39.10
CA PHE A 139 -2.48 -3.25 38.03
C PHE A 139 -1.68 -2.03 38.54
N GLU A 140 -2.32 -1.17 39.35
CA GLU A 140 -1.66 0.01 39.91
C GLU A 140 -0.42 -0.34 40.76
N LYS A 141 -0.45 -1.47 41.44
CA LYS A 141 0.66 -1.96 42.26
C LYS A 141 1.88 -2.35 41.44
N GLU A 142 1.69 -2.91 40.25
CA GLU A 142 2.77 -3.47 39.44
C GLU A 142 3.21 -2.53 38.29
N TYR A 143 2.25 -1.81 37.67
CA TYR A 143 2.49 -1.00 36.47
C TYR A 143 2.27 0.50 36.70
N GLY A 144 1.67 0.89 37.82
CA GLY A 144 1.36 2.28 38.16
C GLY A 144 -0.08 2.68 37.85
N ALA A 145 -0.48 3.83 38.39
CA ALA A 145 -1.85 4.31 38.30
C ALA A 145 -2.22 4.77 36.89
N VAL A 146 -3.40 4.37 36.41
CA VAL A 146 -3.93 4.77 35.12
C VAL A 146 -5.22 5.57 35.33
N SER A 147 -5.29 6.76 34.72
CA SER A 147 -6.45 7.62 34.78
C SER A 147 -7.65 7.03 34.04
N PRO A 148 -8.85 6.90 34.64
CA PRO A 148 -10.07 6.51 33.91
C PRO A 148 -10.39 7.44 32.74
N ALA A 149 -10.05 8.72 32.82
CA ALA A 149 -10.26 9.69 31.74
C ALA A 149 -9.37 9.37 30.52
N THR A 150 -8.12 8.95 30.75
CA THR A 150 -7.20 8.53 29.68
C THR A 150 -7.72 7.27 29.00
N VAL A 151 -8.11 6.25 29.78
CA VAL A 151 -8.70 5.01 29.26
C VAL A 151 -9.98 5.30 28.46
N GLY A 152 -10.86 6.15 28.99
CA GLY A 152 -12.08 6.57 28.28
C GLY A 152 -11.80 7.25 26.94
N THR A 153 -10.68 7.97 26.81
CA THR A 153 -10.28 8.57 25.54
C THR A 153 -9.79 7.52 24.56
N ILE A 154 -8.96 6.57 25.00
CA ILE A 154 -8.49 5.46 24.16
C ILE A 154 -9.69 4.63 23.68
N LEU A 155 -10.62 4.27 24.56
CA LEU A 155 -11.83 3.52 24.21
C LEU A 155 -12.67 4.21 23.13
N ARG A 156 -12.85 5.54 23.20
CA ARG A 156 -13.57 6.29 22.15
C ARG A 156 -12.87 6.18 20.79
N LYS A 157 -11.54 6.25 20.76
CA LYS A 157 -10.76 6.14 19.53
C LYS A 157 -10.81 4.71 18.95
N VAL A 158 -10.85 3.68 19.81
CA VAL A 158 -11.05 2.29 19.37
C VAL A 158 -12.45 2.13 18.76
N VAL A 159 -13.50 2.67 19.38
CA VAL A 159 -14.86 2.63 18.83
C VAL A 159 -14.93 3.37 17.48
N GLU A 160 -14.26 4.51 17.33
CA GLU A 160 -14.17 5.22 16.05
C GLU A 160 -13.52 4.33 14.96
N LEU A 161 -12.47 3.60 15.30
CA LEU A 161 -11.80 2.69 14.39
C LEU A 161 -12.71 1.50 14.01
N GLU A 162 -13.44 0.93 14.96
CA GLU A 162 -14.45 -0.11 14.70
C GLU A 162 -15.55 0.38 13.74
N GLN A 163 -16.02 1.62 13.88
CA GLN A 163 -17.03 2.20 12.99
C GLN A 163 -16.52 2.33 11.53
N GLN A 164 -15.22 2.28 11.32
CA GLN A 164 -14.62 2.22 9.99
C GLN A 164 -14.41 0.76 9.49
N GLY A 165 -14.88 -0.25 10.21
CA GLY A 165 -14.83 -1.65 9.82
C GLY A 165 -13.53 -2.36 10.21
N ALA A 166 -12.73 -1.80 11.11
CA ALA A 166 -11.50 -2.43 11.58
C ALA A 166 -11.73 -3.73 12.37
N ASP A 167 -12.94 -3.95 12.87
CA ASP A 167 -13.40 -5.21 13.45
C ASP A 167 -13.34 -6.39 12.46
N LEU A 168 -13.42 -6.12 11.17
CA LEU A 168 -13.24 -7.13 10.12
C LEU A 168 -11.78 -7.47 9.86
N PHE A 169 -10.88 -6.54 10.15
CA PHE A 169 -9.45 -6.71 9.95
C PHE A 169 -8.76 -7.34 11.16
N PHE A 170 -9.10 -6.91 12.38
CA PHE A 170 -8.51 -7.50 13.58
C PHE A 170 -9.16 -8.84 13.92
N GLY A 171 -8.34 -9.88 14.11
CA GLY A 171 -8.80 -11.22 14.46
C GLY A 171 -7.89 -12.34 13.95
N GLU A 172 -8.31 -13.58 14.19
CA GLU A 172 -7.68 -14.79 13.67
C GLU A 172 -8.42 -15.31 12.41
N THR A 173 -7.80 -16.05 11.49
CA THR A 173 -6.39 -16.41 11.44
C THR A 173 -5.61 -15.23 10.86
N SER A 174 -4.48 -14.90 11.49
CA SER A 174 -3.63 -13.82 10.98
C SER A 174 -2.97 -14.21 9.67
N PHE A 175 -2.83 -13.22 8.82
CA PHE A 175 -2.24 -13.35 7.51
C PHE A 175 -0.71 -13.52 7.60
N ASN A 176 -0.17 -14.48 6.84
CA ASN A 176 1.28 -14.65 6.74
C ASN A 176 1.79 -13.98 5.46
N VAL A 177 2.60 -12.94 5.59
CA VAL A 177 3.16 -12.20 4.45
C VAL A 177 4.01 -13.06 3.51
N ASN A 178 4.57 -14.19 3.98
CA ASN A 178 5.29 -15.12 3.10
C ASN A 178 4.37 -15.79 2.07
N ASP A 179 3.06 -15.86 2.32
CA ASP A 179 2.10 -16.42 1.37
C ASP A 179 1.96 -15.55 0.11
N LEU A 180 2.38 -14.28 0.19
CA LEU A 180 2.46 -13.40 -0.98
C LEU A 180 3.52 -13.84 -2.00
N LEU A 181 4.53 -14.63 -1.58
CA LEU A 181 5.66 -15.05 -2.42
C LEU A 181 5.43 -16.38 -3.15
N ARG A 182 4.21 -16.91 -3.11
CA ARG A 182 3.88 -18.18 -3.75
C ARG A 182 4.05 -18.13 -5.26
N LYS A 183 4.42 -19.27 -5.82
CA LYS A 183 4.49 -19.51 -7.26
C LYS A 183 3.61 -20.69 -7.63
N ASP A 184 3.08 -20.67 -8.85
CA ASP A 184 2.33 -21.80 -9.39
C ASP A 184 3.27 -22.94 -9.84
N GLU A 185 2.69 -24.02 -10.38
CA GLU A 185 3.44 -25.18 -10.89
C GLU A 185 4.35 -24.84 -12.09
N ASN A 186 4.10 -23.74 -12.80
CA ASN A 186 4.89 -23.26 -13.91
C ASN A 186 6.00 -22.30 -13.47
N GLY A 187 6.08 -21.99 -12.18
CA GLY A 187 7.01 -21.02 -11.61
C GLY A 187 6.57 -19.57 -11.73
N TYR A 188 5.33 -19.31 -12.14
CA TYR A 188 4.76 -17.95 -12.20
C TYR A 188 4.48 -17.43 -10.80
N GLY A 189 4.90 -16.18 -10.52
CA GLY A 189 4.55 -15.52 -9.26
C GLY A 189 3.05 -15.24 -9.17
N TYR A 190 2.45 -15.47 -7.99
CA TYR A 190 1.05 -15.12 -7.76
C TYR A 190 0.82 -13.62 -7.86
N ILE A 191 -0.28 -13.23 -8.49
CA ILE A 191 -0.82 -11.87 -8.51
C ILE A 191 -1.90 -11.81 -7.44
N ASN A 192 -1.53 -11.28 -6.27
CA ASN A 192 -2.41 -11.12 -5.13
C ASN A 192 -3.15 -9.78 -5.26
N ILE A 193 -4.49 -9.80 -5.32
CA ILE A 193 -5.31 -8.60 -5.51
C ILE A 193 -6.13 -8.36 -4.25
N VAL A 194 -5.79 -7.31 -3.49
CA VAL A 194 -6.58 -6.86 -2.34
C VAL A 194 -7.72 -5.99 -2.84
N ARG A 195 -8.94 -6.46 -2.68
CA ARG A 195 -10.17 -5.79 -3.11
C ARG A 195 -10.55 -4.72 -2.09
N LEU A 196 -10.62 -3.46 -2.52
CA LEU A 196 -10.75 -2.29 -1.66
C LEU A 196 -11.86 -1.33 -2.13
N THR A 197 -12.78 -1.79 -2.98
CA THR A 197 -13.80 -0.92 -3.59
C THR A 197 -14.81 -0.36 -2.58
N ASP A 198 -14.97 -1.02 -1.43
CA ASP A 198 -15.89 -0.65 -0.35
C ASP A 198 -15.22 0.06 0.84
N ILE A 199 -13.95 0.47 0.68
CA ILE A 199 -13.21 1.17 1.75
C ILE A 199 -12.77 2.58 1.38
N GLN A 200 -13.24 3.12 0.26
CA GLN A 200 -12.87 4.47 -0.20
C GLN A 200 -13.25 5.57 0.80
N ASP A 201 -14.31 5.34 1.57
CA ASP A 201 -14.78 6.21 2.67
C ASP A 201 -14.18 5.83 4.04
N LYS A 202 -13.24 4.88 4.08
CA LYS A 202 -12.60 4.35 5.29
C LYS A 202 -11.07 4.49 5.26
N PRO A 203 -10.54 5.69 5.09
CA PRO A 203 -9.11 5.90 4.86
C PRO A 203 -8.23 5.49 6.05
N LYS A 204 -8.75 5.54 7.29
CA LYS A 204 -8.02 5.05 8.47
C LYS A 204 -7.84 3.54 8.41
N LEU A 205 -8.87 2.77 8.04
CA LEU A 205 -8.75 1.32 7.87
C LEU A 205 -7.70 0.97 6.81
N PHE A 206 -7.74 1.62 5.66
CA PHE A 206 -6.75 1.40 4.59
C PHE A 206 -5.33 1.75 5.04
N SER A 207 -5.14 2.91 5.69
CA SER A 207 -3.82 3.32 6.21
C SER A 207 -3.32 2.33 7.26
N THR A 208 -4.20 1.83 8.13
CA THR A 208 -3.92 0.81 9.15
C THR A 208 -3.41 -0.47 8.52
N PHE A 209 -4.17 -1.00 7.57
CA PHE A 209 -3.80 -2.21 6.85
C PHE A 209 -2.44 -2.05 6.14
N MET A 210 -2.25 -0.96 5.42
CA MET A 210 -0.99 -0.71 4.70
C MET A 210 0.22 -0.63 5.64
N LEU A 211 0.05 0.03 6.79
CA LEU A 211 1.13 0.10 7.77
C LEU A 211 1.47 -1.28 8.34
N SER A 212 0.44 -2.07 8.70
CA SER A 212 0.62 -3.45 9.17
C SER A 212 1.37 -4.29 8.14
N LEU A 213 0.86 -4.29 6.90
CA LEU A 213 1.45 -5.05 5.81
C LEU A 213 2.92 -4.70 5.58
N LEU A 214 3.24 -3.41 5.44
CA LEU A 214 4.60 -2.97 5.18
C LEU A 214 5.54 -3.25 6.37
N ALA A 215 5.05 -3.11 7.60
CA ALA A 215 5.82 -3.45 8.80
C ALA A 215 6.10 -4.96 8.88
N GLU A 216 5.11 -5.79 8.60
CA GLU A 216 5.23 -7.25 8.56
C GLU A 216 6.21 -7.71 7.47
N VAL A 217 6.09 -7.18 6.25
CA VAL A 217 7.02 -7.47 5.14
C VAL A 217 8.44 -7.07 5.56
N TYR A 218 8.62 -5.88 6.13
CA TYR A 218 9.92 -5.41 6.58
C TYR A 218 10.51 -6.28 7.69
N ALA A 219 9.70 -6.72 8.65
CA ALA A 219 10.16 -7.54 9.77
C ALA A 219 10.47 -8.99 9.38
N LYS A 220 9.64 -9.60 8.53
CA LYS A 220 9.72 -11.04 8.23
C LYS A 220 10.55 -11.38 7.01
N PHE A 221 10.64 -10.50 6.00
CA PHE A 221 11.46 -10.77 4.83
C PHE A 221 12.96 -10.66 5.18
N PRO A 222 13.80 -11.59 4.70
CA PRO A 222 15.24 -11.54 4.94
C PRO A 222 15.88 -10.37 4.19
N GLU A 223 17.01 -9.90 4.68
CA GLU A 223 17.87 -8.97 3.94
C GLU A 223 18.40 -9.66 2.69
N ARG A 224 18.15 -9.08 1.53
CA ARG A 224 18.60 -9.60 0.22
C ARG A 224 19.74 -8.77 -0.37
N GLY A 225 19.90 -7.53 0.07
CA GLY A 225 20.82 -6.59 -0.54
C GLY A 225 20.39 -6.19 -1.95
N ASP A 226 21.35 -5.94 -2.83
CA ASP A 226 21.09 -5.65 -4.24
C ASP A 226 20.92 -6.97 -5.02
N VAL A 227 19.68 -7.31 -5.31
CA VAL A 227 19.30 -8.48 -6.09
C VAL A 227 18.94 -8.06 -7.52
N GLU A 228 19.21 -8.93 -8.51
CA GLU A 228 18.87 -8.67 -9.91
C GLU A 228 17.36 -8.61 -10.14
N GLN A 229 16.61 -9.37 -9.35
CA GLN A 229 15.14 -9.46 -9.45
C GLN A 229 14.50 -9.26 -8.06
N PRO A 230 13.45 -8.43 -7.93
CA PRO A 230 12.68 -8.36 -6.70
C PRO A 230 11.91 -9.67 -6.46
N GLU A 231 11.59 -9.97 -5.21
CA GLU A 231 10.74 -11.10 -4.83
C GLU A 231 9.26 -10.73 -4.84
N LEU A 232 8.97 -9.46 -4.52
CA LEU A 232 7.61 -8.91 -4.45
C LEU A 232 7.56 -7.50 -5.03
N ILE A 233 6.56 -7.24 -5.86
CA ILE A 233 6.21 -5.88 -6.29
C ILE A 233 4.83 -5.52 -5.74
N ILE A 234 4.75 -4.37 -5.06
CA ILE A 234 3.51 -3.83 -4.51
C ILE A 234 3.05 -2.66 -5.37
N PHE A 235 1.86 -2.75 -5.96
CA PHE A 235 1.21 -1.65 -6.66
C PHE A 235 0.15 -1.01 -5.76
N LEU A 236 0.32 0.28 -5.49
CA LEU A 236 -0.59 1.10 -4.71
C LEU A 236 -1.36 2.03 -5.65
N ASP A 237 -2.56 1.59 -6.04
CA ASP A 237 -3.44 2.47 -6.83
C ASP A 237 -4.07 3.54 -5.94
N GLU A 238 -4.35 4.70 -6.51
CA GLU A 238 -4.86 5.89 -5.80
C GLU A 238 -4.08 6.20 -4.52
N ALA A 239 -2.76 6.32 -4.65
CA ALA A 239 -1.82 6.46 -3.52
C ALA A 239 -2.14 7.62 -2.56
N HIS A 240 -2.92 8.62 -3.00
CA HIS A 240 -3.39 9.72 -2.16
C HIS A 240 -4.18 9.24 -0.93
N LEU A 241 -4.92 8.12 -1.03
CA LEU A 241 -5.70 7.58 0.08
C LEU A 241 -4.84 7.21 1.30
N ILE A 242 -3.57 6.84 1.07
CA ILE A 242 -2.63 6.54 2.16
C ILE A 242 -2.22 7.83 2.87
N PHE A 243 -1.98 8.90 2.07
CA PHE A 243 -1.32 10.10 2.59
C PHE A 243 -2.29 11.19 3.03
N ASP A 244 -3.48 11.30 2.44
CA ASP A 244 -4.41 12.41 2.71
C ASP A 244 -4.95 12.42 4.15
N SER A 245 -5.28 11.24 4.67
CA SER A 245 -5.92 11.09 5.98
C SER A 245 -5.00 10.54 7.08
N ALA A 246 -3.75 10.18 6.74
CA ALA A 246 -2.79 9.69 7.71
C ALA A 246 -2.29 10.82 8.63
N THR A 247 -2.13 10.50 9.93
CA THR A 247 -1.46 11.41 10.87
C THR A 247 0.00 11.63 10.47
N LYS A 248 0.63 12.70 10.99
CA LYS A 248 2.05 12.95 10.73
C LYS A 248 2.91 11.76 11.17
N ALA A 249 2.66 11.23 12.36
CA ALA A 249 3.40 10.08 12.89
C ALA A 249 3.27 8.83 12.01
N LEU A 250 2.08 8.59 11.46
CA LEU A 250 1.85 7.49 10.52
C LEU A 250 2.58 7.72 9.19
N LYS A 251 2.56 8.95 8.66
CA LYS A 251 3.30 9.31 7.45
C LYS A 251 4.80 9.08 7.62
N ASP A 252 5.38 9.56 8.72
CA ASP A 252 6.80 9.41 9.02
C ASP A 252 7.22 7.94 9.13
N GLN A 253 6.34 7.09 9.70
CA GLN A 253 6.57 5.65 9.78
C GLN A 253 6.52 4.97 8.41
N LEU A 254 5.51 5.30 7.59
CA LEU A 254 5.40 4.78 6.22
C LEU A 254 6.61 5.18 5.38
N GLU A 255 7.04 6.44 5.45
CA GLU A 255 8.24 6.92 4.76
C GLU A 255 9.50 6.15 5.16
N SER A 256 9.67 5.88 6.46
CA SER A 256 10.79 5.08 6.97
C SER A 256 10.80 3.67 6.40
N ILE A 257 9.66 2.99 6.40
CA ILE A 257 9.54 1.64 5.87
C ILE A 257 9.80 1.62 4.36
N ILE A 258 9.22 2.54 3.61
CA ILE A 258 9.37 2.62 2.15
C ILE A 258 10.84 2.81 1.74
N LYS A 259 11.61 3.60 2.50
CA LYS A 259 13.05 3.80 2.26
C LYS A 259 13.86 2.52 2.44
N LEU A 260 13.46 1.66 3.35
CA LEU A 260 14.23 0.49 3.78
C LEU A 260 13.79 -0.82 3.10
N ILE A 261 12.55 -0.88 2.60
CA ILE A 261 11.94 -2.12 2.11
C ILE A 261 12.64 -2.71 0.87
N ARG A 262 13.37 -1.86 0.13
CA ARG A 262 14.17 -2.29 -1.03
C ARG A 262 15.20 -3.34 -0.65
N SER A 263 15.86 -3.22 0.52
CA SER A 263 16.85 -4.18 1.00
C SER A 263 16.26 -5.57 1.25
N LYS A 264 14.93 -5.66 1.32
CA LYS A 264 14.18 -6.92 1.47
C LYS A 264 13.78 -7.53 0.11
N GLY A 265 14.26 -6.99 -1.00
CA GLY A 265 13.84 -7.44 -2.34
C GLY A 265 12.42 -7.04 -2.72
N VAL A 266 11.88 -5.98 -2.13
CA VAL A 266 10.53 -5.50 -2.40
C VAL A 266 10.55 -4.18 -3.14
N GLY A 267 9.84 -4.10 -4.26
CA GLY A 267 9.58 -2.87 -5.00
C GLY A 267 8.18 -2.33 -4.74
N ILE A 268 8.05 -1.00 -4.67
CA ILE A 268 6.76 -0.34 -4.49
C ILE A 268 6.52 0.63 -5.64
N PHE A 269 5.36 0.51 -6.27
CA PHE A 269 4.86 1.43 -7.29
C PHE A 269 3.66 2.21 -6.77
N PHE A 270 3.77 3.53 -6.80
CA PHE A 270 2.67 4.43 -6.48
C PHE A 270 1.98 4.86 -7.78
N CYS A 271 0.68 4.60 -7.86
CA CYS A 271 -0.15 5.04 -8.97
C CYS A 271 -1.07 6.16 -8.50
N THR A 272 -1.00 7.29 -9.17
CA THR A 272 -1.82 8.46 -8.85
C THR A 272 -2.20 9.24 -10.10
N GLN A 273 -3.25 10.00 -10.02
CA GLN A 273 -3.65 10.94 -11.06
C GLN A 273 -2.83 12.24 -10.97
N ASN A 274 -2.43 12.63 -9.75
CA ASN A 274 -1.64 13.83 -9.50
C ASN A 274 -0.36 13.45 -8.72
N PRO A 275 0.85 13.68 -9.28
CA PRO A 275 2.10 13.38 -8.57
C PRO A 275 2.27 14.09 -7.23
N ASN A 276 1.61 15.24 -7.03
CA ASN A 276 1.67 16.00 -5.77
C ASN A 276 0.92 15.31 -4.61
N ASP A 277 0.17 14.24 -4.88
CA ASP A 277 -0.49 13.45 -3.84
C ASP A 277 0.51 12.62 -3.01
N ILE A 278 1.72 12.44 -3.53
CA ILE A 278 2.79 11.68 -2.88
C ILE A 278 3.75 12.65 -2.20
N PRO A 279 4.08 12.47 -0.91
CA PRO A 279 5.06 13.31 -0.22
C PRO A 279 6.38 13.41 -0.97
N GLU A 280 6.96 14.59 -1.01
CA GLU A 280 8.22 14.86 -1.74
C GLU A 280 9.38 14.00 -1.23
N SER A 281 9.41 13.71 0.07
CA SER A 281 10.38 12.81 0.71
C SER A 281 10.33 11.38 0.16
N ILE A 282 9.15 10.89 -0.24
CA ILE A 282 8.95 9.60 -0.91
C ILE A 282 9.29 9.71 -2.39
N LEU A 283 8.77 10.75 -3.08
CA LEU A 283 9.05 10.96 -4.51
C LEU A 283 10.56 10.98 -4.81
N ALA A 284 11.35 11.56 -3.91
CA ALA A 284 12.81 11.59 -4.04
C ALA A 284 13.49 10.21 -3.97
N GLN A 285 12.80 9.17 -3.46
CA GLN A 285 13.31 7.81 -3.37
C GLN A 285 12.96 6.95 -4.60
N LEU A 286 12.06 7.45 -5.47
CA LEU A 286 11.55 6.67 -6.60
C LEU A 286 12.49 6.74 -7.79
N GLY A 287 13.13 5.61 -8.10
CA GLY A 287 14.10 5.50 -9.18
C GLY A 287 13.50 5.29 -10.57
N LEU A 288 12.21 4.96 -10.68
CA LEU A 288 11.49 4.75 -11.93
C LEU A 288 10.26 5.67 -11.98
N LYS A 289 10.07 6.36 -13.10
CA LYS A 289 8.87 7.16 -13.35
C LYS A 289 8.26 6.77 -14.69
N VAL A 290 6.96 6.43 -14.66
CA VAL A 290 6.14 6.15 -15.84
C VAL A 290 5.05 7.20 -15.90
N GLN A 291 5.12 8.11 -16.87
CA GLN A 291 4.22 9.24 -16.99
C GLN A 291 3.30 9.08 -18.20
N HIS A 292 2.05 8.75 -17.95
CA HIS A 292 0.99 8.84 -18.96
C HIS A 292 0.54 10.28 -19.15
N ALA A 293 -0.24 10.53 -20.20
CA ALA A 293 -0.74 11.85 -20.52
C ALA A 293 -1.39 12.56 -19.32
N LEU A 294 -1.12 13.85 -19.19
CA LEU A 294 -1.89 14.76 -18.37
C LEU A 294 -2.78 15.62 -19.24
N ARG A 295 -3.90 16.08 -18.70
CA ARG A 295 -4.84 16.96 -19.39
C ARG A 295 -5.03 18.22 -18.57
N ALA A 296 -4.96 19.38 -19.21
CA ALA A 296 -5.14 20.68 -18.58
C ALA A 296 -6.42 21.33 -19.06
N PHE A 297 -7.40 21.47 -18.18
CA PHE A 297 -8.64 22.19 -18.44
C PHE A 297 -8.65 23.56 -17.76
N THR A 298 -7.88 23.74 -16.69
CA THR A 298 -7.81 24.97 -15.90
C THR A 298 -6.40 25.53 -15.84
N ALA A 299 -6.26 26.78 -15.40
CA ALA A 299 -4.96 27.39 -15.15
C ALA A 299 -4.18 26.65 -14.06
N LYS A 300 -4.88 26.10 -13.04
CA LYS A 300 -4.29 25.29 -11.98
C LYS A 300 -3.70 24.00 -12.54
N ASP A 301 -4.40 23.34 -13.48
CA ASP A 301 -3.89 22.13 -14.13
C ASP A 301 -2.61 22.40 -14.93
N ARG A 302 -2.57 23.52 -15.67
CA ARG A 302 -1.35 23.92 -16.40
C ARG A 302 -0.18 24.16 -15.47
N GLN A 303 -0.40 24.80 -14.33
CA GLN A 303 0.65 25.02 -13.33
C GLN A 303 1.13 23.69 -12.73
N ALA A 304 0.22 22.75 -12.45
CA ALA A 304 0.57 21.42 -11.97
C ALA A 304 1.40 20.64 -13.01
N ILE A 305 1.04 20.69 -14.30
CA ILE A 305 1.80 20.04 -15.38
C ILE A 305 3.20 20.63 -15.48
N LYS A 306 3.34 21.95 -15.36
CA LYS A 306 4.65 22.61 -15.37
C LYS A 306 5.54 22.12 -14.21
N LEU A 307 4.99 22.02 -13.00
CA LEU A 307 5.72 21.49 -11.84
C LEU A 307 6.12 20.02 -12.05
N VAL A 308 5.22 19.21 -12.63
CA VAL A 308 5.54 17.82 -12.95
C VAL A 308 6.67 17.73 -13.97
N ALA A 309 6.66 18.58 -15.00
CA ALA A 309 7.69 18.58 -16.04
C ALA A 309 9.09 18.90 -15.46
N GLN A 310 9.17 19.73 -14.42
CA GLN A 310 10.43 20.04 -13.74
C GLN A 310 11.06 18.84 -12.99
N ASN A 311 10.30 17.79 -12.74
CA ASN A 311 10.81 16.56 -12.12
C ASN A 311 11.50 15.60 -13.12
N TYR A 312 11.62 16.00 -14.39
CA TYR A 312 12.27 15.21 -15.44
C TYR A 312 13.58 15.87 -15.89
N PRO A 313 14.52 15.09 -16.43
CA PRO A 313 15.76 15.65 -16.95
C PRO A 313 15.50 16.68 -18.05
N GLU A 314 16.18 17.83 -17.94
CA GLU A 314 16.15 18.84 -18.98
C GLU A 314 16.95 18.38 -20.21
N THR A 315 16.45 18.69 -21.40
CA THR A 315 17.10 18.38 -22.67
C THR A 315 16.78 19.44 -23.70
N SER A 316 17.71 19.64 -24.64
CA SER A 316 17.48 20.52 -25.79
C SER A 316 16.62 19.87 -26.89
N PHE A 317 16.33 18.57 -26.80
CA PHE A 317 15.65 17.84 -27.88
C PHE A 317 14.11 17.92 -27.78
N TYR A 318 13.57 18.17 -26.59
CA TYR A 318 12.12 18.22 -26.37
C TYR A 318 11.75 19.06 -25.14
N GLN A 319 10.53 19.61 -25.16
CA GLN A 319 9.93 20.27 -24.00
C GLN A 319 8.97 19.27 -23.32
N VAL A 320 9.32 18.84 -22.11
CA VAL A 320 8.55 17.83 -21.36
C VAL A 320 7.11 18.26 -21.10
N GLU A 321 6.91 19.56 -20.80
CA GLU A 321 5.58 20.15 -20.56
C GLU A 321 4.64 19.95 -21.76
N ASP A 322 5.13 20.20 -22.98
CA ASP A 322 4.35 20.03 -24.21
C ASP A 322 4.07 18.55 -24.49
N LEU A 323 5.10 17.72 -24.38
CA LEU A 323 5.00 16.30 -24.68
C LEU A 323 4.00 15.56 -23.75
N ILE A 324 4.02 15.84 -22.44
CA ILE A 324 3.10 15.18 -21.48
C ILE A 324 1.63 15.41 -21.88
N THR A 325 1.30 16.58 -22.45
CA THR A 325 -0.07 16.89 -22.85
C THR A 325 -0.46 16.27 -24.19
N GLN A 326 0.50 15.95 -25.05
CA GLN A 326 0.32 15.41 -26.40
C GLN A 326 0.24 13.90 -26.47
N LEU A 327 0.68 13.19 -25.40
CA LEU A 327 0.63 11.71 -25.36
C LEU A 327 -0.78 11.19 -25.66
N GLY A 328 -0.83 10.15 -26.47
CA GLY A 328 -2.04 9.38 -26.78
C GLY A 328 -2.45 8.44 -25.63
N ILE A 329 -3.59 7.77 -25.81
CA ILE A 329 -4.04 6.72 -24.88
C ILE A 329 -3.11 5.51 -25.00
N GLY A 330 -2.59 5.05 -23.86
CA GLY A 330 -1.64 3.93 -23.80
C GLY A 330 -0.19 4.30 -24.16
N GLU A 331 0.09 5.59 -24.31
CA GLU A 331 1.45 6.10 -24.44
C GLU A 331 1.95 6.63 -23.10
N ALA A 332 3.25 6.51 -22.87
CA ALA A 332 3.87 7.00 -21.64
C ALA A 332 5.33 7.36 -21.87
N PHE A 333 5.82 8.33 -21.11
CA PHE A 333 7.25 8.53 -20.96
C PHE A 333 7.79 7.73 -19.78
N VAL A 334 8.94 7.13 -19.97
CA VAL A 334 9.64 6.36 -18.95
C VAL A 334 11.02 6.97 -18.73
N THR A 335 11.40 7.16 -17.49
CA THR A 335 12.76 7.45 -17.06
C THR A 335 13.09 6.62 -15.83
N ALA A 336 14.33 6.15 -15.74
CA ALA A 336 14.83 5.38 -14.62
C ALA A 336 16.19 5.92 -14.17
N LEU A 337 16.62 5.57 -12.98
CA LEU A 337 17.99 5.81 -12.54
C LEU A 337 18.90 4.75 -13.18
N ASN A 338 20.03 5.20 -13.75
CA ASN A 338 21.08 4.30 -14.19
C ASN A 338 21.91 3.78 -12.97
N GLU A 339 22.88 2.93 -13.22
CA GLU A 339 23.78 2.36 -12.18
C GLU A 339 24.48 3.41 -11.31
N LYS A 340 24.65 4.64 -11.82
CA LYS A 340 25.26 5.78 -11.10
C LYS A 340 24.24 6.64 -10.37
N GLY A 341 22.95 6.25 -10.35
CA GLY A 341 21.88 7.04 -9.75
C GLY A 341 21.48 8.30 -10.56
N ILE A 342 21.86 8.36 -11.84
CA ILE A 342 21.53 9.50 -12.72
C ILE A 342 20.27 9.14 -13.52
N PRO A 343 19.26 10.04 -13.58
CA PRO A 343 18.07 9.81 -14.41
C PRO A 343 18.44 9.66 -15.89
N THR A 344 17.88 8.64 -16.53
CA THR A 344 18.02 8.43 -17.98
C THR A 344 17.21 9.48 -18.75
N PRO A 345 17.57 9.80 -20.03
CA PRO A 345 16.67 10.53 -20.90
C PRO A 345 15.29 9.87 -20.99
N LEU A 346 14.27 10.67 -21.29
CA LEU A 346 12.91 10.13 -21.48
C LEU A 346 12.89 9.20 -22.69
N VAL A 347 12.29 8.03 -22.50
CA VAL A 347 11.94 7.08 -23.55
C VAL A 347 10.42 7.08 -23.71
N HIS A 348 9.96 7.12 -24.96
CA HIS A 348 8.54 7.07 -25.33
C HIS A 348 8.14 5.65 -25.70
#